data_6926458de008f11ea49d955c24bad083
#
_entry.id   6926458de008f11ea49d955c24bad083
#
_cell.length_a   1.000
_cell.length_b   1.000
_cell.length_c   1.000
_cell.angle_alpha   90.00
_cell.angle_beta   90.00
_cell.angle_gamma   90.00
#
_symmetry.space_group_name_H-M   'P 1'
#
loop_
_entity.id
_entity.type
_entity.pdbx_description
1 polymer ?
#
loop_
_entity_poly.entity_id
_entity_poly.type
_entity_poly.pdbx_seq_one_letter_code
_entity_poly.pdbx_strand_id
1 'polypeptide(L)'
;MTNIIVALLAVGGTVFIYESKNGISSSSQQDQLDNLADLATLIEQGYIKDIDSKKLYEGAMKGMVAAIDDPYSTYFTAEEAKGFEEDINGNFEGIGAVMTMTNDLPTVAEPPIKDSPAEKAKLQVGDVILKVDGKSIEGQSLSDVVKKVRGEKGSSVKLDIKRGSETFPVTITRDVIPVDSVTGNIDEKNKDIGYINISSFNSTTSEEFDKMVTKLRKDGAKSFVIDVRGNPGGMLDQVEKITSRFLKDGKPIVKFESKLEDDEEHVASKKLDGGEKITEPTVLLVDENSASASEIMAGAFIDSANIEVIGTKTFGKGTVQTVIPMNDGGEIKLTIKKWLTPKGKWIHKKGVEPTIKVDKPDYIQHKLIDTTLDYKLGAVNEHVKVINEYLKVLGYDVDVTDTYSEKTEAAIKAFQEKNKLEVTGKADEKTINVLEKQIVEYWNTHDNQYEKAIETLVKD
;
A
#
# COMPACT_ATOMS: atom_id res chain seq x y z
N MET A 1 17.35 39.44 -7.27
CA MET A 1 16.17 39.01 -6.51
C MET A 1 16.43 37.62 -5.99
N THR A 2 16.49 37.46 -4.69
CA THR A 2 16.82 36.20 -4.04
C THR A 2 15.57 35.31 -4.06
N ASN A 3 15.57 34.26 -4.87
CA ASN A 3 14.48 33.29 -4.88
C ASN A 3 14.66 32.38 -3.66
N ILE A 4 13.80 32.53 -2.68
CA ILE A 4 13.69 31.64 -1.52
C ILE A 4 12.81 30.47 -1.96
N ILE A 5 13.38 29.29 -2.08
CA ILE A 5 12.63 28.04 -2.27
C ILE A 5 12.42 27.43 -0.88
N VAL A 6 11.18 27.36 -0.44
CA VAL A 6 10.79 26.69 0.81
C VAL A 6 10.50 25.24 0.47
N ALA A 7 11.34 24.34 0.92
CA ALA A 7 11.10 22.90 0.82
C ALA A 7 10.46 22.39 2.13
N LEU A 8 9.25 21.86 2.04
CA LEU A 8 8.62 21.15 3.15
C LEU A 8 9.00 19.67 3.07
N LEU A 9 9.71 19.18 4.07
CA LEU A 9 9.86 17.74 4.22
C LEU A 9 8.49 17.17 4.63
N ALA A 10 8.00 16.19 3.92
CA ALA A 10 6.85 15.36 4.31
C ALA A 10 7.22 14.45 5.48
N VAL A 11 7.97 14.99 6.45
CA VAL A 11 8.29 14.34 7.71
C VAL A 11 8.75 15.42 8.69
N GLY A 12 7.87 15.81 9.58
CA GLY A 12 8.24 16.54 10.79
C GLY A 12 8.98 17.86 10.57
N GLY A 13 8.27 18.88 10.07
CA GLY A 13 8.48 20.26 10.48
C GLY A 13 9.85 20.92 10.27
N THR A 14 10.67 20.50 9.30
CA THR A 14 11.88 21.25 8.98
C THR A 14 11.71 21.97 7.66
N VAL A 15 11.56 23.29 7.74
CA VAL A 15 11.53 24.17 6.57
C VAL A 15 12.98 24.43 6.16
N PHE A 16 13.41 23.94 5.01
CA PHE A 16 14.70 24.30 4.43
C PHE A 16 14.54 25.51 3.51
N ILE A 17 15.26 26.57 3.85
CA ILE A 17 15.41 27.73 2.99
C ILE A 17 16.66 27.48 2.14
N TYR A 18 16.48 27.14 0.87
CA TYR A 18 17.58 27.06 -0.08
C TYR A 18 17.86 28.45 -0.63
N GLU A 19 18.89 29.13 -0.14
CA GLU A 19 19.45 30.30 -0.80
C GLU A 19 20.29 29.83 -2.00
N SER A 20 19.73 29.97 -3.21
CA SER A 20 20.53 29.88 -4.43
C SER A 20 21.54 31.04 -4.47
N LYS A 21 22.73 30.85 -3.91
CA LYS A 21 23.88 31.67 -4.22
C LYS A 21 24.40 31.17 -5.59
N ASN A 22 23.98 31.83 -6.60
CA ASN A 22 24.60 32.06 -7.90
C ASN A 22 23.51 32.04 -8.99
N GLY A 23 23.08 33.21 -9.38
CA GLY A 23 22.47 33.43 -10.67
C GLY A 23 23.54 33.20 -11.76
N ILE A 24 23.78 31.96 -12.12
CA ILE A 24 24.43 31.63 -13.37
C ILE A 24 23.31 31.27 -14.33
N SER A 25 22.66 32.30 -14.89
CA SER A 25 22.11 32.14 -16.23
C SER A 25 23.31 32.09 -17.18
N SER A 26 23.90 30.90 -17.37
CA SER A 26 24.77 30.70 -18.51
C SER A 26 23.91 30.94 -19.77
N SER A 27 24.45 31.56 -20.78
CA SER A 27 23.76 31.70 -22.09
C SER A 27 23.15 30.38 -22.55
N SER A 28 23.77 29.27 -22.23
CA SER A 28 23.30 27.91 -22.51
C SER A 28 22.03 27.46 -21.77
N GLN A 29 21.77 27.93 -20.57
CA GLN A 29 20.51 27.61 -19.85
C GLN A 29 19.34 28.42 -20.42
N GLN A 30 19.58 29.71 -20.76
CA GLN A 30 18.57 30.53 -21.38
C GLN A 30 18.22 29.98 -22.77
N ASP A 31 19.20 29.61 -23.57
CA ASP A 31 19.00 29.01 -24.89
C ASP A 31 18.16 27.69 -24.80
N GLN A 32 18.36 26.88 -23.75
CA GLN A 32 17.54 25.68 -23.54
C GLN A 32 16.10 25.98 -23.14
N LEU A 33 15.87 26.99 -22.31
CA LEU A 33 14.51 27.45 -21.98
C LEU A 33 13.79 28.04 -23.19
N ASP A 34 14.50 28.83 -23.99
CA ASP A 34 13.96 29.42 -25.23
C ASP A 34 13.60 28.31 -26.25
N ASN A 35 14.44 27.30 -26.41
CA ASN A 35 14.15 26.14 -27.25
C ASN A 35 12.90 25.36 -26.77
N LEU A 36 12.71 25.24 -25.46
CA LEU A 36 11.52 24.58 -24.88
C LEU A 36 10.25 25.39 -25.18
N ALA A 37 10.32 26.73 -25.07
CA ALA A 37 9.22 27.64 -25.39
C ALA A 37 8.88 27.63 -26.87
N ASP A 38 9.90 27.64 -27.74
CA ASP A 38 9.74 27.54 -29.18
C ASP A 38 9.11 26.20 -29.60
N LEU A 39 9.53 25.10 -28.98
CA LEU A 39 8.94 23.78 -29.20
C LEU A 39 7.46 23.76 -28.82
N ALA A 40 7.11 24.31 -27.66
CA ALA A 40 5.70 24.41 -27.23
C ALA A 40 4.88 25.23 -28.24
N THR A 41 5.39 26.38 -28.66
CA THR A 41 4.74 27.25 -29.67
C THR A 41 4.56 26.54 -31.00
N LEU A 42 5.58 25.82 -31.47
CA LEU A 42 5.51 25.03 -32.70
C LEU A 42 4.43 23.93 -32.63
N ILE A 43 4.32 23.26 -31.52
CA ILE A 43 3.29 22.22 -31.29
C ILE A 43 1.90 22.86 -31.27
N GLU A 44 1.70 23.95 -30.55
CA GLU A 44 0.42 24.66 -30.45
C GLU A 44 -0.06 25.17 -31.80
N GLN A 45 0.85 25.68 -32.63
CA GLN A 45 0.51 26.24 -33.94
C GLN A 45 0.44 25.19 -35.06
N GLY A 46 1.23 24.12 -34.96
CA GLY A 46 1.41 23.17 -36.06
C GLY A 46 0.64 21.86 -35.90
N TYR A 47 0.20 21.51 -34.71
CA TYR A 47 -0.50 20.25 -34.52
C TYR A 47 -1.94 20.31 -35.02
N ILE A 48 -2.41 19.20 -35.60
CA ILE A 48 -3.72 19.13 -36.30
C ILE A 48 -4.95 19.32 -35.38
N LYS A 49 -4.78 19.19 -34.08
CA LYS A 49 -5.86 19.35 -33.08
C LYS A 49 -5.46 20.40 -32.07
N ASP A 50 -6.47 21.07 -31.48
CA ASP A 50 -6.24 21.97 -30.36
C ASP A 50 -5.56 21.24 -29.21
N ILE A 51 -4.53 21.84 -28.63
CA ILE A 51 -3.78 21.34 -27.49
C ILE A 51 -3.88 22.34 -26.36
N ASP A 52 -4.07 21.79 -25.15
CA ASP A 52 -3.96 22.56 -23.93
C ASP A 52 -2.46 22.81 -23.63
N SER A 53 -2.05 24.05 -23.69
CA SER A 53 -0.68 24.50 -23.38
C SER A 53 -0.22 24.00 -22.02
N LYS A 54 -1.09 23.99 -21.01
CA LYS A 54 -0.79 23.50 -19.67
C LYS A 54 -0.30 22.06 -19.70
N LYS A 55 -0.93 21.20 -20.49
CA LYS A 55 -0.51 19.77 -20.63
C LYS A 55 0.87 19.60 -21.24
N LEU A 56 1.28 20.51 -22.15
CA LEU A 56 2.61 20.48 -22.73
C LEU A 56 3.67 20.75 -21.66
N TYR A 57 3.47 21.78 -20.85
CA TYR A 57 4.41 22.13 -19.78
C TYR A 57 4.43 21.09 -18.66
N GLU A 58 3.27 20.54 -18.24
CA GLU A 58 3.21 19.42 -17.31
C GLU A 58 3.97 18.19 -17.83
N GLY A 59 3.81 17.89 -19.14
CA GLY A 59 4.56 16.83 -19.82
C GLY A 59 6.07 17.09 -19.83
N ALA A 60 6.50 18.32 -20.07
CA ALA A 60 7.90 18.71 -20.05
C ALA A 60 8.51 18.56 -18.63
N MET A 61 7.81 18.99 -17.59
CA MET A 61 8.23 18.82 -16.20
C MET A 61 8.34 17.35 -15.81
N LYS A 62 7.35 16.53 -16.18
CA LYS A 62 7.41 15.07 -16.01
C LYS A 62 8.60 14.46 -16.74
N GLY A 63 8.86 14.86 -17.98
CA GLY A 63 10.00 14.42 -18.78
C GLY A 63 11.35 14.81 -18.17
N MET A 64 11.46 16.01 -17.62
CA MET A 64 12.66 16.50 -16.95
C MET A 64 12.99 15.67 -15.70
N VAL A 65 11.98 15.36 -14.88
CA VAL A 65 12.18 14.51 -13.70
C VAL A 65 12.47 13.06 -14.10
N ALA A 66 11.82 12.54 -15.13
CA ALA A 66 12.08 11.19 -15.65
C ALA A 66 13.52 11.01 -16.16
N ALA A 67 14.15 12.08 -16.67
CA ALA A 67 15.53 12.07 -17.13
C ALA A 67 16.59 11.82 -16.01
N ILE A 68 16.18 11.88 -14.74
CA ILE A 68 17.04 11.52 -13.58
C ILE A 68 17.22 10.00 -13.48
N ASP A 69 16.35 9.21 -14.12
CA ASP A 69 16.32 7.74 -14.05
C ASP A 69 16.19 7.19 -12.62
N ASP A 70 15.44 7.92 -11.80
CA ASP A 70 15.07 7.52 -10.44
C ASP A 70 13.57 7.21 -10.35
N PRO A 71 13.18 5.94 -10.10
CA PRO A 71 11.76 5.55 -10.06
C PRO A 71 10.98 6.15 -8.89
N TYR A 72 11.66 6.77 -7.93
CA TYR A 72 11.04 7.36 -6.75
C TYR A 72 10.85 8.87 -6.88
N SER A 73 11.49 9.51 -7.86
CA SER A 73 11.33 10.93 -8.17
C SER A 73 10.25 11.12 -9.24
N THR A 74 9.32 12.04 -9.01
CA THR A 74 8.24 12.34 -9.96
C THR A 74 7.74 13.76 -9.80
N TYR A 75 7.22 14.35 -10.88
CA TYR A 75 6.42 15.56 -10.84
C TYR A 75 4.95 15.17 -10.79
N PHE A 76 4.22 15.75 -9.85
CA PHE A 76 2.77 15.66 -9.73
C PHE A 76 2.11 16.94 -10.24
N THR A 77 1.09 16.82 -11.06
CA THR A 77 0.15 17.92 -11.33
C THR A 77 -0.63 18.25 -10.05
N ALA A 78 -1.31 19.38 -9.99
CA ALA A 78 -2.11 19.78 -8.82
C ALA A 78 -3.16 18.72 -8.42
N GLU A 79 -3.76 18.02 -9.40
CA GLU A 79 -4.70 16.93 -9.12
C GLU A 79 -4.01 15.69 -8.58
N GLU A 80 -2.86 15.32 -9.16
CA GLU A 80 -2.05 14.16 -8.68
C GLU A 80 -1.44 14.41 -7.30
N ALA A 81 -1.03 15.66 -7.00
CA ALA A 81 -0.51 16.07 -5.70
C ALA A 81 -1.56 15.90 -4.59
N LYS A 82 -2.81 16.29 -4.85
CA LYS A 82 -3.91 16.09 -3.89
C LYS A 82 -4.12 14.60 -3.57
N GLY A 83 -4.12 13.73 -4.59
CA GLY A 83 -4.24 12.28 -4.36
C GLY A 83 -3.08 11.71 -3.56
N PHE A 84 -1.86 12.20 -3.82
CA PHE A 84 -0.68 11.80 -3.06
C PHE A 84 -0.71 12.27 -1.60
N GLU A 85 -1.20 13.48 -1.34
CA GLU A 85 -1.42 13.97 0.03
C GLU A 85 -2.47 13.14 0.79
N GLU A 86 -3.57 12.76 0.13
CA GLU A 86 -4.59 11.87 0.72
C GLU A 86 -3.97 10.53 1.15
N ASP A 87 -3.16 9.91 0.29
CA ASP A 87 -2.48 8.64 0.58
C ASP A 87 -1.50 8.76 1.77
N ILE A 88 -0.72 9.85 1.82
CA ILE A 88 0.21 10.12 2.94
C ILE A 88 -0.55 10.35 4.26
N ASN A 89 -1.65 11.09 4.20
CA ASN A 89 -2.44 11.40 5.39
C ASN A 89 -3.25 10.21 5.90
N GLY A 90 -3.35 9.12 5.14
CA GLY A 90 -4.14 7.94 5.50
C GLY A 90 -5.63 8.24 5.55
N ASN A 91 -6.09 9.14 4.68
CA ASN A 91 -7.50 9.47 4.54
C ASN A 91 -7.81 9.85 3.09
N PHE A 92 -9.08 9.82 2.74
CA PHE A 92 -9.54 10.31 1.44
C PHE A 92 -10.86 11.04 1.58
N GLU A 93 -11.12 11.96 0.67
CA GLU A 93 -12.38 12.68 0.61
C GLU A 93 -13.41 11.90 -0.21
N GLY A 94 -14.52 11.52 0.42
CA GLY A 94 -15.52 10.68 -0.23
C GLY A 94 -16.70 10.30 0.65
N ILE A 95 -17.27 9.14 0.39
CA ILE A 95 -18.47 8.68 1.12
C ILE A 95 -18.22 7.54 2.12
N GLY A 96 -17.07 6.84 2.05
CA GLY A 96 -16.74 5.74 2.97
C GLY A 96 -17.47 4.43 2.66
N ALA A 97 -17.58 4.06 1.39
CA ALA A 97 -18.10 2.76 0.94
C ALA A 97 -17.04 2.02 0.11
N VAL A 98 -16.85 0.74 0.41
CA VAL A 98 -16.03 -0.18 -0.40
C VAL A 98 -16.88 -0.72 -1.54
N MET A 99 -16.39 -0.62 -2.77
CA MET A 99 -17.12 -1.04 -3.97
C MET A 99 -16.34 -2.07 -4.77
N THR A 100 -17.07 -2.99 -5.40
CA THR A 100 -16.56 -3.96 -6.38
C THR A 100 -17.43 -3.97 -7.62
N MET A 101 -16.95 -4.55 -8.71
CA MET A 101 -17.79 -4.80 -9.90
C MET A 101 -18.53 -6.11 -9.73
N THR A 102 -19.86 -6.08 -9.87
CA THR A 102 -20.71 -7.26 -9.89
C THR A 102 -21.66 -7.16 -11.07
N ASN A 103 -21.61 -8.12 -12.01
CA ASN A 103 -22.37 -8.09 -13.26
C ASN A 103 -22.20 -6.73 -13.99
N ASP A 104 -20.97 -6.31 -14.18
CA ASP A 104 -20.57 -5.05 -14.86
C ASP A 104 -21.10 -3.76 -14.22
N LEU A 105 -21.57 -3.81 -12.97
CA LEU A 105 -22.01 -2.66 -12.22
C LEU A 105 -21.32 -2.54 -10.86
N PRO A 106 -20.94 -1.32 -10.45
CA PRO A 106 -20.38 -1.08 -9.13
C PRO A 106 -21.39 -1.40 -8.04
N THR A 107 -20.98 -2.24 -7.11
CA THR A 107 -21.80 -2.74 -6.01
C THR A 107 -21.07 -2.52 -4.69
N VAL A 108 -21.78 -2.13 -3.65
CA VAL A 108 -21.23 -2.02 -2.29
C VAL A 108 -20.83 -3.42 -1.81
N ALA A 109 -19.55 -3.65 -1.61
CA ALA A 109 -18.97 -4.96 -1.32
C ALA A 109 -18.93 -5.30 0.17
N GLU A 110 -18.77 -4.28 1.01
CA GLU A 110 -18.61 -4.43 2.46
C GLU A 110 -19.51 -3.43 3.19
N PRO A 111 -19.80 -3.65 4.48
CA PRO A 111 -20.49 -2.64 5.28
C PRO A 111 -19.77 -1.29 5.17
N PRO A 112 -20.51 -0.17 5.01
CA PRO A 112 -19.89 1.15 5.00
C PRO A 112 -19.03 1.38 6.25
N ILE A 113 -17.96 2.14 6.08
CA ILE A 113 -17.05 2.50 7.18
C ILE A 113 -17.87 3.18 8.28
N LYS A 114 -17.63 2.77 9.52
CA LYS A 114 -18.32 3.31 10.69
C LYS A 114 -18.20 4.84 10.76
N ASP A 115 -19.31 5.49 11.11
CA ASP A 115 -19.45 6.95 11.21
C ASP A 115 -19.25 7.69 9.86
N SER A 116 -19.13 6.98 8.74
CA SER A 116 -18.97 7.55 7.40
C SER A 116 -20.28 8.15 6.85
N PRO A 117 -20.20 9.03 5.82
CA PRO A 117 -21.37 9.50 5.10
C PRO A 117 -22.21 8.40 4.48
N ALA A 118 -21.59 7.32 3.98
CA ALA A 118 -22.31 6.17 3.41
C ALA A 118 -23.12 5.42 4.46
N GLU A 119 -22.57 5.21 5.67
CA GLU A 119 -23.29 4.61 6.79
C GLU A 119 -24.48 5.49 7.22
N LYS A 120 -24.25 6.81 7.39
CA LYS A 120 -25.31 7.79 7.72
C LYS A 120 -26.41 7.81 6.67
N ALA A 121 -26.06 7.64 5.39
CA ALA A 121 -26.99 7.52 4.27
C ALA A 121 -27.65 6.13 4.17
N LYS A 122 -27.27 5.19 5.07
CA LYS A 122 -27.83 3.82 5.14
C LYS A 122 -27.58 2.99 3.87
N LEU A 123 -26.42 3.18 3.23
CA LEU A 123 -25.96 2.24 2.20
C LEU A 123 -25.75 0.85 2.82
N GLN A 124 -25.98 -0.19 2.04
CA GLN A 124 -25.90 -1.58 2.49
C GLN A 124 -25.08 -2.41 1.51
N VAL A 125 -24.48 -3.49 1.99
CA VAL A 125 -23.85 -4.50 1.16
C VAL A 125 -24.85 -5.01 0.12
N GLY A 126 -24.42 -5.08 -1.13
CA GLY A 126 -25.26 -5.48 -2.26
C GLY A 126 -26.04 -4.34 -2.94
N ASP A 127 -25.93 -3.11 -2.45
CA ASP A 127 -26.47 -1.94 -3.17
C ASP A 127 -25.70 -1.75 -4.47
N VAL A 128 -26.42 -1.78 -5.60
CA VAL A 128 -25.84 -1.59 -6.94
C VAL A 128 -26.01 -0.12 -7.34
N ILE A 129 -24.93 0.53 -7.75
CA ILE A 129 -24.96 1.91 -8.23
C ILE A 129 -25.31 1.90 -9.72
N LEU A 130 -26.36 2.62 -10.09
CA LEU A 130 -26.83 2.74 -11.48
C LEU A 130 -26.41 4.07 -12.12
N LYS A 131 -26.44 5.16 -11.32
CA LYS A 131 -26.08 6.50 -11.80
C LYS A 131 -25.32 7.28 -10.73
N VAL A 132 -24.45 8.16 -11.17
CA VAL A 132 -23.79 9.18 -10.35
C VAL A 132 -24.15 10.54 -10.93
N ASP A 133 -24.71 11.44 -10.12
CA ASP A 133 -25.18 12.77 -10.50
C ASP A 133 -26.08 12.78 -11.75
N GLY A 134 -26.98 11.79 -11.81
CA GLY A 134 -27.94 11.60 -12.88
C GLY A 134 -27.39 10.99 -14.18
N LYS A 135 -26.08 10.75 -14.28
CA LYS A 135 -25.42 10.14 -15.45
C LYS A 135 -25.26 8.63 -15.22
N SER A 136 -25.63 7.83 -16.26
CA SER A 136 -25.39 6.39 -16.25
C SER A 136 -23.91 6.07 -16.10
N ILE A 137 -23.58 5.02 -15.36
CA ILE A 137 -22.21 4.52 -15.19
C ILE A 137 -22.01 3.15 -15.86
N GLU A 138 -23.00 2.67 -16.58
CA GLU A 138 -22.94 1.42 -17.33
C GLU A 138 -21.73 1.43 -18.31
N GLY A 139 -20.96 0.34 -18.32
CA GLY A 139 -19.77 0.19 -19.15
C GLY A 139 -18.55 1.00 -18.70
N GLN A 140 -18.61 1.67 -17.55
CA GLN A 140 -17.46 2.39 -16.98
C GLN A 140 -16.64 1.49 -16.06
N SER A 141 -15.33 1.75 -16.01
CA SER A 141 -14.47 1.06 -15.05
C SER A 141 -14.82 1.45 -13.60
N LEU A 142 -14.53 0.55 -12.65
CA LEU A 142 -14.68 0.85 -11.22
C LEU A 142 -13.92 2.11 -10.82
N SER A 143 -12.68 2.27 -11.33
CA SER A 143 -11.84 3.44 -11.08
C SER A 143 -12.52 4.75 -11.52
N ASP A 144 -13.15 4.77 -12.70
CA ASP A 144 -13.82 5.97 -13.20
C ASP A 144 -15.07 6.31 -12.38
N VAL A 145 -15.78 5.29 -11.89
CA VAL A 145 -16.94 5.51 -11.01
C VAL A 145 -16.48 6.00 -9.64
N VAL A 146 -15.44 5.40 -9.05
CA VAL A 146 -14.87 5.84 -7.77
C VAL A 146 -14.41 7.30 -7.85
N LYS A 147 -13.73 7.73 -8.92
CA LYS A 147 -13.37 9.15 -9.13
C LYS A 147 -14.56 10.10 -9.11
N LYS A 148 -15.73 9.68 -9.61
CA LYS A 148 -16.96 10.50 -9.59
C LYS A 148 -17.65 10.51 -8.23
N VAL A 149 -17.55 9.42 -7.50
CA VAL A 149 -18.13 9.28 -6.15
C VAL A 149 -17.27 10.03 -5.12
N ARG A 150 -15.93 10.00 -5.24
CA ARG A 150 -15.01 10.85 -4.48
C ARG A 150 -15.20 12.32 -4.82
N GLY A 151 -14.66 13.20 -4.01
CA GLY A 151 -14.65 14.65 -4.22
C GLY A 151 -14.62 15.42 -2.92
N GLU A 152 -14.49 16.72 -2.99
CA GLU A 152 -14.21 17.62 -1.87
C GLU A 152 -15.17 17.46 -0.70
N LYS A 153 -14.61 17.47 0.51
CA LYS A 153 -15.37 17.51 1.77
C LYS A 153 -16.45 18.58 1.72
N GLY A 154 -17.65 18.23 2.16
CA GLY A 154 -18.82 19.12 2.17
C GLY A 154 -19.56 19.20 0.84
N SER A 155 -18.98 18.75 -0.27
CA SER A 155 -19.72 18.60 -1.53
C SER A 155 -20.67 17.39 -1.46
N SER A 156 -21.69 17.36 -2.33
CA SER A 156 -22.65 16.27 -2.35
C SER A 156 -22.54 15.46 -3.64
N VAL A 157 -22.79 14.16 -3.55
CA VAL A 157 -22.97 13.27 -4.69
C VAL A 157 -24.35 12.64 -4.61
N LYS A 158 -25.05 12.58 -5.74
CA LYS A 158 -26.35 11.89 -5.87
C LYS A 158 -26.12 10.55 -6.56
N LEU A 159 -26.47 9.47 -5.87
CA LEU A 159 -26.42 8.11 -6.39
C LEU A 159 -27.81 7.59 -6.64
N ASP A 160 -28.11 7.03 -7.81
CA ASP A 160 -29.27 6.21 -8.01
C ASP A 160 -28.83 4.75 -7.76
N ILE A 161 -29.37 4.16 -6.70
CA ILE A 161 -29.01 2.80 -6.26
C ILE A 161 -30.15 1.83 -6.47
N LYS A 162 -29.81 0.57 -6.73
CA LYS A 162 -30.74 -0.56 -6.79
C LYS A 162 -30.46 -1.48 -5.61
N ARG A 163 -31.48 -1.72 -4.78
CA ARG A 163 -31.47 -2.66 -3.66
C ARG A 163 -32.58 -3.69 -3.86
N GLY A 164 -32.20 -4.91 -4.17
CA GLY A 164 -33.16 -5.93 -4.59
C GLY A 164 -33.91 -5.53 -5.86
N SER A 165 -35.24 -5.36 -5.76
CA SER A 165 -36.09 -4.90 -6.87
C SER A 165 -36.36 -3.39 -6.89
N GLU A 166 -35.98 -2.67 -5.85
CA GLU A 166 -36.24 -1.24 -5.71
C GLU A 166 -35.11 -0.38 -6.23
N THR A 167 -35.43 0.75 -6.86
CA THR A 167 -34.46 1.76 -7.28
C THR A 167 -34.85 3.11 -6.68
N PHE A 168 -33.92 3.75 -6.00
CA PHE A 168 -34.14 5.04 -5.34
C PHE A 168 -32.88 5.90 -5.32
N PRO A 169 -33.04 7.24 -5.29
CA PRO A 169 -31.92 8.14 -5.19
C PRO A 169 -31.46 8.29 -3.74
N VAL A 170 -30.14 8.39 -3.55
CA VAL A 170 -29.50 8.74 -2.28
C VAL A 170 -28.57 9.90 -2.51
N THR A 171 -28.70 10.99 -1.74
CA THR A 171 -27.75 12.11 -1.77
C THR A 171 -26.86 12.00 -0.54
N ILE A 172 -25.55 12.02 -0.76
CA ILE A 172 -24.54 11.83 0.28
C ILE A 172 -23.60 13.02 0.27
N THR A 173 -23.45 13.69 1.40
CA THR A 173 -22.45 14.75 1.58
C THR A 173 -21.11 14.10 1.89
N ARG A 174 -20.11 14.39 1.08
CA ARG A 174 -18.76 13.84 1.23
C ARG A 174 -18.08 14.37 2.48
N ASP A 175 -17.24 13.55 3.09
CA ASP A 175 -16.39 13.93 4.23
C ASP A 175 -15.02 13.29 4.10
N VAL A 176 -14.11 13.63 5.00
CA VAL A 176 -12.83 12.94 5.15
C VAL A 176 -13.08 11.58 5.77
N ILE A 177 -12.65 10.55 5.10
CA ILE A 177 -12.79 9.15 5.52
C ILE A 177 -11.43 8.66 6.00
N PRO A 178 -11.24 8.43 7.30
CA PRO A 178 -10.00 7.85 7.82
C PRO A 178 -9.87 6.39 7.37
N VAL A 179 -8.65 5.99 7.09
CA VAL A 179 -8.29 4.60 6.80
C VAL A 179 -7.34 4.14 7.90
N ASP A 180 -7.81 3.23 8.75
CA ASP A 180 -6.97 2.68 9.81
C ASP A 180 -5.76 1.98 9.22
N SER A 181 -4.58 2.40 9.63
CA SER A 181 -3.30 1.80 9.23
C SER A 181 -2.85 0.71 10.18
N VAL A 182 -3.45 0.62 11.37
CA VAL A 182 -3.12 -0.35 12.40
C VAL A 182 -4.34 -1.17 12.78
N THR A 183 -4.22 -2.48 12.62
CA THR A 183 -5.21 -3.45 13.10
C THR A 183 -4.56 -4.45 14.04
N GLY A 184 -5.33 -5.12 14.88
CA GLY A 184 -4.76 -6.11 15.79
C GLY A 184 -5.79 -6.83 16.63
N ASN A 185 -5.37 -7.99 17.14
CA ASN A 185 -6.17 -8.87 17.97
C ASN A 185 -5.28 -9.69 18.89
N ILE A 186 -5.87 -10.31 19.91
CA ILE A 186 -5.22 -11.36 20.67
C ILE A 186 -5.21 -12.65 19.83
N ASP A 187 -4.08 -13.35 19.80
CA ASP A 187 -3.99 -14.65 19.11
C ASP A 187 -5.04 -15.63 19.65
N GLU A 188 -5.67 -16.37 18.75
CA GLU A 188 -6.77 -17.26 19.14
C GLU A 188 -6.31 -18.44 20.00
N LYS A 189 -5.11 -18.96 19.76
CA LYS A 189 -4.54 -20.13 20.43
C LYS A 189 -3.68 -19.74 21.63
N ASN A 190 -2.97 -18.60 21.54
CA ASN A 190 -2.02 -18.12 22.54
C ASN A 190 -2.48 -16.77 23.11
N LYS A 191 -3.34 -16.79 24.09
CA LYS A 191 -4.02 -15.60 24.64
C LYS A 191 -3.10 -14.56 25.25
N ASP A 192 -1.84 -14.88 25.47
CA ASP A 192 -0.79 -13.96 25.95
C ASP A 192 -0.09 -13.22 24.82
N ILE A 193 -0.42 -13.50 23.54
CA ILE A 193 0.22 -12.88 22.38
C ILE A 193 -0.74 -11.91 21.69
N GLY A 194 -0.31 -10.66 21.57
CA GLY A 194 -0.96 -9.64 20.76
C GLY A 194 -0.38 -9.59 19.35
N TYR A 195 -1.23 -9.66 18.34
CA TYR A 195 -0.88 -9.44 16.94
C TYR A 195 -1.24 -8.02 16.55
N ILE A 196 -0.31 -7.30 15.91
CA ILE A 196 -0.49 -5.94 15.42
C ILE A 196 0.02 -5.89 13.97
N ASN A 197 -0.89 -5.65 13.04
CA ASN A 197 -0.55 -5.37 11.65
C ASN A 197 -0.49 -3.86 11.42
N ILE A 198 0.57 -3.41 10.75
CA ILE A 198 0.74 -2.04 10.28
C ILE A 198 0.78 -2.09 8.75
N SER A 199 -0.28 -1.64 8.09
CA SER A 199 -0.41 -1.70 6.63
C SER A 199 0.33 -0.58 5.90
N SER A 200 0.54 0.57 6.56
CA SER A 200 1.30 1.72 6.07
C SER A 200 1.69 2.62 7.24
N PHE A 201 2.61 3.57 7.00
CA PHE A 201 2.94 4.61 7.98
C PHE A 201 2.36 5.94 7.51
N ASN A 202 1.10 6.21 7.84
CA ASN A 202 0.41 7.47 7.58
C ASN A 202 0.45 8.41 8.81
N SER A 203 -0.13 9.59 8.72
CA SER A 203 -0.05 10.63 9.75
C SER A 203 -0.60 10.23 11.13
N THR A 204 -1.46 9.21 11.21
CA THR A 204 -2.12 8.74 12.45
C THR A 204 -1.57 7.42 12.98
N THR A 205 -0.69 6.75 12.24
CA THR A 205 -0.24 5.37 12.54
C THR A 205 0.36 5.21 13.93
N SER A 206 1.17 6.16 14.39
CA SER A 206 1.77 6.09 15.72
C SER A 206 0.72 6.17 16.84
N GLU A 207 -0.32 7.00 16.66
CA GLU A 207 -1.41 7.12 17.63
C GLU A 207 -2.31 5.87 17.62
N GLU A 208 -2.61 5.34 16.41
CA GLU A 208 -3.35 4.09 16.25
C GLU A 208 -2.61 2.91 16.89
N PHE A 209 -1.29 2.87 16.69
CA PHE A 209 -0.42 1.85 17.28
C PHE A 209 -0.47 1.89 18.81
N ASP A 210 -0.40 3.07 19.43
CA ASP A 210 -0.47 3.24 20.88
C ASP A 210 -1.81 2.79 21.45
N LYS A 211 -2.90 3.15 20.76
CA LYS A 211 -4.25 2.69 21.11
C LYS A 211 -4.35 1.17 21.03
N MET A 212 -3.78 0.58 19.99
CA MET A 212 -3.80 -0.88 19.80
C MET A 212 -2.98 -1.61 20.88
N VAL A 213 -1.76 -1.17 21.15
CA VAL A 213 -0.94 -1.74 22.23
C VAL A 213 -1.66 -1.65 23.58
N THR A 214 -2.25 -0.49 23.89
CA THR A 214 -3.00 -0.28 25.14
C THR A 214 -4.19 -1.24 25.22
N LYS A 215 -4.93 -1.40 24.13
CA LYS A 215 -6.05 -2.35 24.05
C LYS A 215 -5.60 -3.78 24.27
N LEU A 216 -4.56 -4.24 23.57
CA LEU A 216 -4.07 -5.61 23.64
C LEU A 216 -3.49 -5.93 25.03
N ARG A 217 -2.78 -4.99 25.67
CA ARG A 217 -2.33 -5.13 27.07
C ARG A 217 -3.51 -5.34 28.01
N LYS A 218 -4.58 -4.55 27.83
CA LYS A 218 -5.81 -4.71 28.62
C LYS A 218 -6.50 -6.05 28.37
N ASP A 219 -6.43 -6.55 27.14
CA ASP A 219 -7.00 -7.83 26.73
C ASP A 219 -6.11 -9.04 27.13
N GLY A 220 -4.93 -8.78 27.74
CA GLY A 220 -4.07 -9.81 28.35
C GLY A 220 -2.76 -10.11 27.63
N ALA A 221 -2.42 -9.39 26.57
CA ALA A 221 -1.15 -9.58 25.87
C ALA A 221 0.05 -9.32 26.78
N LYS A 222 1.03 -10.23 26.70
CA LYS A 222 2.33 -10.17 27.39
C LYS A 222 3.50 -10.17 26.41
N SER A 223 3.23 -10.38 25.14
CA SER A 223 4.18 -10.34 24.04
C SER A 223 3.50 -9.88 22.75
N PHE A 224 4.28 -9.44 21.76
CA PHE A 224 3.73 -8.89 20.53
C PHE A 224 4.37 -9.49 19.27
N VAL A 225 3.54 -9.78 18.29
CA VAL A 225 3.94 -9.96 16.89
C VAL A 225 3.55 -8.67 16.15
N ILE A 226 4.54 -7.93 15.67
CA ILE A 226 4.33 -6.77 14.78
C ILE A 226 4.48 -7.27 13.34
N ASP A 227 3.51 -6.96 12.50
CA ASP A 227 3.50 -7.40 11.11
C ASP A 227 3.52 -6.19 10.16
N VAL A 228 4.61 -6.05 9.40
CA VAL A 228 4.76 -5.05 8.35
C VAL A 228 4.93 -5.71 6.97
N ARG A 229 4.49 -6.95 6.82
CA ARG A 229 4.44 -7.61 5.51
C ARG A 229 3.46 -6.88 4.61
N GLY A 230 3.83 -6.70 3.34
CA GLY A 230 3.04 -5.94 2.38
C GLY A 230 3.04 -4.42 2.60
N ASN A 231 3.69 -3.90 3.64
CA ASN A 231 3.72 -2.48 3.97
C ASN A 231 4.79 -1.74 3.14
N PRO A 232 4.42 -0.86 2.19
CA PRO A 232 5.36 -0.16 1.32
C PRO A 232 6.15 0.96 2.01
N GLY A 233 5.89 1.20 3.30
CA GLY A 233 6.48 2.29 4.07
C GLY A 233 5.50 3.43 4.33
N GLY A 234 6.00 4.65 4.28
CA GLY A 234 5.24 5.88 4.54
C GLY A 234 6.07 6.92 5.26
N MET A 235 5.47 7.62 6.22
CA MET A 235 6.06 8.76 6.92
C MET A 235 7.17 8.36 7.88
N LEU A 236 8.32 9.01 7.76
CA LEU A 236 9.51 8.75 8.58
C LEU A 236 9.25 9.02 10.06
N ASP A 237 8.62 10.15 10.38
CA ASP A 237 8.33 10.51 11.78
C ASP A 237 7.44 9.47 12.48
N GLN A 238 6.54 8.82 11.75
CA GLN A 238 5.65 7.81 12.31
C GLN A 238 6.41 6.52 12.64
N VAL A 239 7.25 6.04 11.73
CA VAL A 239 8.07 4.85 12.03
C VAL A 239 9.09 5.12 13.11
N GLU A 240 9.67 6.32 13.18
CA GLU A 240 10.60 6.71 14.26
C GLU A 240 9.90 6.73 15.64
N LYS A 241 8.70 7.30 15.72
CA LYS A 241 7.91 7.29 16.95
C LYS A 241 7.61 5.87 17.43
N ILE A 242 7.17 4.99 16.53
CA ILE A 242 6.86 3.61 16.88
C ILE A 242 8.14 2.85 17.26
N THR A 243 9.18 2.94 16.44
CA THR A 243 10.46 2.24 16.67
C THR A 243 11.13 2.70 17.98
N SER A 244 11.05 3.99 18.31
CA SER A 244 11.60 4.55 19.55
C SER A 244 11.04 3.85 20.79
N ARG A 245 9.79 3.37 20.78
CA ARG A 245 9.16 2.66 21.91
C ARG A 245 9.86 1.36 22.27
N PHE A 246 10.52 0.74 21.31
CA PHE A 246 11.25 -0.53 21.50
C PHE A 246 12.73 -0.33 21.83
N LEU A 247 13.23 0.90 21.76
CA LEU A 247 14.63 1.22 21.96
C LEU A 247 14.86 2.01 23.26
N LYS A 248 16.01 1.79 23.89
CA LYS A 248 16.46 2.69 24.95
C LYS A 248 16.82 4.05 24.37
N ASP A 249 16.54 5.12 25.10
CA ASP A 249 16.90 6.48 24.67
C ASP A 249 18.37 6.60 24.29
N GLY A 250 18.63 7.31 23.21
CA GLY A 250 19.97 7.48 22.62
C GLY A 250 20.41 6.34 21.70
N LYS A 251 19.65 5.24 21.56
CA LYS A 251 19.95 4.19 20.58
C LYS A 251 19.56 4.67 19.18
N PRO A 252 20.42 4.45 18.15
CA PRO A 252 20.12 4.88 16.80
C PRO A 252 18.95 4.10 16.18
N ILE A 253 18.09 4.82 15.49
CA ILE A 253 16.99 4.29 14.67
C ILE A 253 17.46 4.18 13.21
N VAL A 254 18.02 5.28 12.67
CA VAL A 254 18.38 5.39 11.27
C VAL A 254 19.47 6.46 11.09
N LYS A 255 20.28 6.35 10.05
CA LYS A 255 21.27 7.36 9.64
C LYS A 255 20.92 7.86 8.25
N PHE A 256 21.24 9.13 7.98
CA PHE A 256 21.04 9.75 6.68
C PHE A 256 22.33 10.33 6.14
N GLU A 257 22.52 10.21 4.84
CA GLU A 257 23.58 10.90 4.10
C GLU A 257 22.96 11.71 2.95
N SER A 258 23.39 12.94 2.79
CA SER A 258 22.90 13.89 1.80
C SER A 258 24.06 14.55 1.06
N LYS A 259 23.77 15.10 -0.14
CA LYS A 259 24.72 15.99 -0.84
C LYS A 259 24.63 17.43 -0.37
N LEU A 260 23.54 17.81 0.29
CA LEU A 260 23.21 19.22 0.60
C LEU A 260 23.37 19.54 2.08
N GLU A 261 23.42 18.53 2.94
CA GLU A 261 23.42 18.65 4.39
C GLU A 261 24.42 17.70 5.00
N ASP A 262 24.83 17.97 6.22
CA ASP A 262 25.66 17.08 7.01
C ASP A 262 24.91 15.75 7.28
N ASP A 263 25.69 14.69 7.51
CA ASP A 263 25.14 13.39 7.88
C ASP A 263 24.38 13.48 9.20
N GLU A 264 23.22 12.85 9.27
CA GLU A 264 22.33 12.88 10.43
C GLU A 264 22.15 11.48 11.00
N GLU A 265 22.04 11.39 12.32
CA GLU A 265 21.65 10.16 13.01
C GLU A 265 20.41 10.45 13.88
N HIS A 266 19.31 9.76 13.58
CA HIS A 266 18.10 9.86 14.39
C HIS A 266 18.12 8.76 15.45
N VAL A 267 17.86 9.16 16.69
CA VAL A 267 17.95 8.26 17.85
C VAL A 267 16.61 8.20 18.61
N ALA A 268 16.38 7.07 19.26
CA ALA A 268 15.25 6.90 20.17
C ALA A 268 15.30 7.93 21.30
N SER A 269 14.17 8.50 21.64
CA SER A 269 14.09 9.52 22.68
C SER A 269 12.68 9.68 23.23
N LYS A 270 12.58 10.15 24.46
CA LYS A 270 11.32 10.53 25.08
C LYS A 270 10.52 11.58 24.27
N LYS A 271 11.20 12.39 23.45
CA LYS A 271 10.53 13.34 22.56
C LYS A 271 9.73 12.63 21.46
N LEU A 272 10.23 11.49 20.98
CA LEU A 272 9.55 10.69 19.93
C LEU A 272 8.41 9.83 20.49
N ASP A 273 8.61 9.20 21.65
CA ASP A 273 7.70 8.18 22.18
C ASP A 273 6.92 8.59 23.46
N GLY A 274 7.03 9.84 23.87
CA GLY A 274 6.38 10.33 25.09
C GLY A 274 6.97 9.74 26.39
N GLY A 275 8.00 8.89 26.30
CA GLY A 275 8.60 8.14 27.40
C GLY A 275 7.90 6.80 27.66
N GLU A 276 6.98 6.41 26.80
CA GLU A 276 6.32 5.10 26.87
C GLU A 276 7.12 4.07 26.09
N LYS A 277 7.56 3.03 26.80
CA LYS A 277 8.36 1.95 26.21
C LYS A 277 7.57 0.64 26.17
N ILE A 278 7.87 -0.16 25.16
CA ILE A 278 7.40 -1.53 25.01
C ILE A 278 8.58 -2.42 25.37
N THR A 279 8.44 -3.14 26.47
CA THR A 279 9.48 -4.03 27.00
C THR A 279 9.09 -5.50 26.93
N GLU A 280 7.87 -5.75 26.52
CA GLU A 280 7.37 -7.10 26.29
C GLU A 280 8.15 -7.79 25.17
N PRO A 281 8.38 -9.10 25.26
CA PRO A 281 8.96 -9.85 24.15
C PRO A 281 8.22 -9.56 22.84
N THR A 282 8.97 -9.24 21.80
CA THR A 282 8.40 -8.80 20.52
C THR A 282 9.18 -9.41 19.35
N VAL A 283 8.49 -9.74 18.29
CA VAL A 283 9.07 -10.13 17.00
C VAL A 283 8.45 -9.30 15.88
N LEU A 284 9.17 -9.13 14.78
CA LEU A 284 8.71 -8.40 13.60
C LEU A 284 8.58 -9.37 12.41
N LEU A 285 7.44 -9.33 11.73
CA LEU A 285 7.24 -10.01 10.45
C LEU A 285 7.50 -9.07 9.28
N VAL A 286 8.28 -9.53 8.31
CA VAL A 286 8.62 -8.79 7.08
C VAL A 286 8.51 -9.69 5.85
N ASP A 287 8.30 -9.07 4.69
CA ASP A 287 8.36 -9.75 3.40
C ASP A 287 9.00 -8.88 2.31
N GLU A 288 9.02 -9.40 1.08
CA GLU A 288 9.55 -8.74 -0.11
C GLU A 288 8.85 -7.43 -0.49
N ASN A 289 7.68 -7.17 0.08
CA ASN A 289 6.90 -5.93 -0.10
C ASN A 289 7.09 -4.95 1.07
N SER A 290 7.74 -5.37 2.16
CA SER A 290 8.12 -4.47 3.25
C SER A 290 9.18 -3.50 2.76
N ALA A 291 8.86 -2.21 2.63
CA ALA A 291 9.75 -1.25 2.00
C ALA A 291 9.93 0.05 2.83
N SER A 292 11.04 0.78 2.58
CA SER A 292 11.27 2.13 3.12
C SER A 292 11.15 2.19 4.65
N ALA A 293 10.11 2.86 5.21
CA ALA A 293 9.87 2.97 6.65
C ALA A 293 9.80 1.60 7.34
N SER A 294 9.18 0.58 6.71
CA SER A 294 9.18 -0.79 7.23
C SER A 294 10.59 -1.37 7.35
N GLU A 295 11.48 -1.02 6.42
CA GLU A 295 12.88 -1.45 6.43
C GLU A 295 13.71 -0.68 7.46
N ILE A 296 13.36 0.59 7.75
CA ILE A 296 13.95 1.37 8.85
C ILE A 296 13.62 0.68 10.18
N MET A 297 12.36 0.29 10.41
CA MET A 297 11.95 -0.45 11.61
C MET A 297 12.72 -1.77 11.71
N ALA A 298 12.75 -2.58 10.64
CA ALA A 298 13.46 -3.85 10.61
C ALA A 298 14.96 -3.69 10.91
N GLY A 299 15.60 -2.71 10.26
CA GLY A 299 17.03 -2.41 10.48
C GLY A 299 17.32 -1.96 11.93
N ALA A 300 16.46 -1.13 12.51
CA ALA A 300 16.60 -0.68 13.89
C ALA A 300 16.33 -1.82 14.89
N PHE A 301 15.37 -2.69 14.64
CA PHE A 301 15.08 -3.84 15.48
C PHE A 301 16.29 -4.79 15.52
N ILE A 302 16.87 -5.10 14.38
CA ILE A 302 18.06 -5.97 14.30
C ILE A 302 19.29 -5.30 14.93
N ASP A 303 19.58 -4.05 14.55
CA ASP A 303 20.87 -3.42 14.85
C ASP A 303 20.91 -2.77 16.24
N SER A 304 19.78 -2.29 16.77
CA SER A 304 19.72 -1.48 18.00
C SER A 304 18.88 -2.10 19.13
N ALA A 305 17.80 -2.84 18.79
CA ALA A 305 16.91 -3.44 19.77
C ALA A 305 17.23 -4.91 20.08
N ASN A 306 17.93 -5.61 19.18
CA ASN A 306 18.13 -7.05 19.22
C ASN A 306 16.80 -7.82 19.26
N ILE A 307 15.82 -7.34 18.47
CA ILE A 307 14.52 -7.97 18.26
C ILE A 307 14.60 -8.83 17.00
N GLU A 308 14.08 -10.06 17.08
CA GLU A 308 14.05 -10.98 15.95
C GLU A 308 13.13 -10.48 14.83
N VAL A 309 13.62 -10.50 13.60
CA VAL A 309 12.91 -10.18 12.38
C VAL A 309 12.75 -11.45 11.56
N ILE A 310 11.50 -11.83 11.29
CA ILE A 310 11.13 -13.12 10.72
C ILE A 310 10.45 -12.92 9.37
N GLY A 311 10.77 -13.76 8.41
CA GLY A 311 10.13 -13.73 7.09
C GLY A 311 11.09 -13.82 5.93
N THR A 312 10.84 -13.09 4.86
CA THR A 312 11.70 -13.02 3.69
C THR A 312 12.45 -11.69 3.63
N LYS A 313 13.47 -11.61 2.77
CA LYS A 313 14.21 -10.39 2.52
C LYS A 313 13.29 -9.26 2.07
N THR A 314 13.49 -8.06 2.61
CA THR A 314 12.68 -6.87 2.30
C THR A 314 13.00 -6.28 0.92
N PHE A 315 12.22 -5.29 0.50
CA PHE A 315 12.23 -4.70 -0.85
C PHE A 315 13.56 -4.04 -1.26
N GLY A 316 14.17 -3.26 -0.38
CA GLY A 316 15.40 -2.54 -0.68
C GLY A 316 15.20 -1.09 -1.18
N LYS A 317 14.33 -0.31 -0.53
CA LYS A 317 14.18 1.13 -0.79
C LYS A 317 14.99 1.95 0.22
N GLY A 318 16.28 2.16 -0.07
CA GLY A 318 17.23 2.87 0.81
C GLY A 318 17.39 4.36 0.48
N THR A 319 16.32 5.04 0.02
CA THR A 319 16.32 6.47 -0.36
C THR A 319 15.17 7.22 0.30
N VAL A 320 15.38 8.52 0.52
CA VAL A 320 14.38 9.43 1.10
C VAL A 320 14.02 10.49 0.07
N GLN A 321 12.72 10.69 -0.12
CA GLN A 321 12.18 11.74 -0.96
C GLN A 321 11.67 12.89 -0.11
N THR A 322 11.79 14.10 -0.66
CA THR A 322 11.05 15.27 -0.19
C THR A 322 10.03 15.70 -1.24
N VAL A 323 8.98 16.36 -0.80
CA VAL A 323 7.98 16.97 -1.66
C VAL A 323 8.18 18.48 -1.63
N ILE A 324 8.29 19.08 -2.81
CA ILE A 324 8.52 20.52 -2.97
C ILE A 324 7.37 21.07 -3.81
N PRO A 325 6.55 21.99 -3.26
CA PRO A 325 5.47 22.62 -4.02
C PRO A 325 6.02 23.53 -5.13
N MET A 326 5.34 23.52 -6.26
CA MET A 326 5.65 24.34 -7.44
C MET A 326 4.65 25.48 -7.58
N ASN A 327 5.03 26.54 -8.33
CA ASN A 327 4.20 27.73 -8.49
C ASN A 327 2.91 27.51 -9.31
N ASP A 328 2.84 26.42 -10.06
CA ASP A 328 1.67 26.03 -10.87
C ASP A 328 0.64 25.21 -10.08
N GLY A 329 0.89 24.99 -8.78
CA GLY A 329 0.08 24.17 -7.90
C GLY A 329 0.43 22.68 -7.94
N GLY A 330 1.37 22.27 -8.80
CA GLY A 330 1.94 20.93 -8.79
C GLY A 330 3.02 20.77 -7.73
N GLU A 331 3.59 19.58 -7.64
CA GLU A 331 4.64 19.24 -6.68
C GLU A 331 5.70 18.37 -7.33
N ILE A 332 6.95 18.56 -6.91
CA ILE A 332 8.01 17.62 -7.22
C ILE A 332 8.34 16.78 -6.00
N LYS A 333 8.19 15.45 -6.12
CA LYS A 333 8.75 14.49 -5.18
C LYS A 333 10.14 14.11 -5.69
N LEU A 334 11.18 14.44 -4.91
CA LEU A 334 12.58 14.29 -5.33
C LEU A 334 13.36 13.51 -4.29
N THR A 335 14.15 12.54 -4.72
CA THR A 335 15.11 11.84 -3.87
C THR A 335 16.27 12.78 -3.51
N ILE A 336 16.45 13.03 -2.21
CA ILE A 336 17.46 13.98 -1.70
C ILE A 336 18.45 13.36 -0.74
N LYS A 337 18.10 12.24 -0.08
CA LYS A 337 18.97 11.55 0.88
C LYS A 337 18.99 10.05 0.60
N LYS A 338 20.03 9.39 0.98
CA LYS A 338 20.05 7.95 1.26
C LYS A 338 19.96 7.72 2.76
N TRP A 339 19.40 6.60 3.15
CA TRP A 339 19.38 6.19 4.54
C TRP A 339 20.12 4.87 4.74
N LEU A 340 20.67 4.70 5.93
CA LEU A 340 21.46 3.58 6.35
C LEU A 340 20.89 2.99 7.64
N THR A 341 21.05 1.69 7.84
CA THR A 341 20.73 1.08 9.14
C THR A 341 21.59 1.67 10.25
N PRO A 342 21.26 1.48 11.54
CA PRO A 342 22.09 1.92 12.66
C PRO A 342 23.56 1.54 12.54
N LYS A 343 23.88 0.36 11.98
CA LYS A 343 25.25 -0.09 11.73
C LYS A 343 25.86 0.43 10.43
N GLY A 344 25.21 1.36 9.74
CA GLY A 344 25.73 2.02 8.55
C GLY A 344 25.60 1.21 7.26
N LYS A 345 24.71 0.22 7.18
CA LYS A 345 24.48 -0.54 5.94
C LYS A 345 23.51 0.21 5.04
N TRP A 346 23.88 0.45 3.79
CA TRP A 346 22.98 0.93 2.77
C TRP A 346 22.24 -0.24 2.11
N ILE A 347 20.92 -0.27 2.28
CA ILE A 347 20.06 -1.40 1.88
C ILE A 347 19.46 -1.24 0.48
N HIS A 348 19.72 -0.11 -0.20
CA HIS A 348 19.12 0.18 -1.51
C HIS A 348 19.39 -0.92 -2.53
N LYS A 349 18.33 -1.43 -3.16
CA LYS A 349 18.34 -2.59 -4.08
C LYS A 349 18.87 -3.90 -3.46
N LYS A 350 19.05 -3.95 -2.15
CA LYS A 350 19.54 -5.14 -1.42
C LYS A 350 18.53 -5.69 -0.43
N GLY A 351 17.73 -4.81 0.19
CA GLY A 351 16.83 -5.17 1.26
C GLY A 351 17.53 -5.43 2.61
N VAL A 352 16.71 -5.60 3.63
CA VAL A 352 17.11 -6.06 4.95
C VAL A 352 16.88 -7.57 5.01
N GLU A 353 17.94 -8.34 5.35
CA GLU A 353 17.80 -9.78 5.58
C GLU A 353 17.18 -10.00 6.96
N PRO A 354 16.12 -10.82 7.07
CA PRO A 354 15.54 -11.18 8.37
C PRO A 354 16.57 -11.98 9.20
N THR A 355 16.45 -11.92 10.52
CA THR A 355 17.28 -12.73 11.42
C THR A 355 16.86 -14.20 11.40
N ILE A 356 15.59 -14.47 11.15
CA ILE A 356 15.03 -15.82 10.98
C ILE A 356 14.34 -15.87 9.62
N LYS A 357 15.00 -16.48 8.64
CA LYS A 357 14.44 -16.63 7.30
C LYS A 357 13.35 -17.71 7.30
N VAL A 358 12.16 -17.34 6.83
CA VAL A 358 11.04 -18.24 6.59
C VAL A 358 10.40 -17.88 5.26
N ASP A 359 10.62 -18.70 4.25
CA ASP A 359 10.02 -18.48 2.93
C ASP A 359 8.52 -18.80 2.96
N LYS A 360 7.72 -18.02 2.21
CA LYS A 360 6.32 -18.35 1.99
C LYS A 360 6.22 -19.63 1.17
N PRO A 361 5.21 -20.48 1.40
CA PRO A 361 4.97 -21.66 0.57
C PRO A 361 4.78 -21.28 -0.91
N ASP A 362 5.19 -22.17 -1.82
CA ASP A 362 5.12 -21.90 -3.27
C ASP A 362 3.70 -21.58 -3.72
N TYR A 363 2.70 -22.26 -3.17
CA TYR A 363 1.30 -22.08 -3.56
C TYR A 363 0.75 -20.65 -3.32
N ILE A 364 1.35 -19.85 -2.41
CA ILE A 364 0.91 -18.46 -2.19
C ILE A 364 1.70 -17.44 -3.06
N GLN A 365 2.74 -17.90 -3.75
CA GLN A 365 3.61 -17.05 -4.56
C GLN A 365 3.23 -17.08 -6.06
N HIS A 366 2.29 -17.92 -6.45
CA HIS A 366 1.85 -18.02 -7.84
C HIS A 366 1.13 -16.73 -8.28
N LYS A 367 1.32 -16.40 -9.56
CA LYS A 367 0.49 -15.39 -10.23
C LYS A 367 -0.93 -15.92 -10.38
N LEU A 368 -1.88 -15.00 -10.49
CA LEU A 368 -3.27 -15.34 -10.79
C LEU A 368 -3.36 -16.24 -12.04
N ILE A 369 -4.26 -17.19 -11.98
CA ILE A 369 -4.50 -18.13 -13.07
C ILE A 369 -5.22 -17.39 -14.20
N ASP A 370 -4.74 -17.54 -15.44
CA ASP A 370 -5.37 -16.93 -16.61
C ASP A 370 -6.73 -17.58 -16.89
N THR A 371 -7.80 -16.92 -16.54
CA THR A 371 -9.18 -17.42 -16.69
C THR A 371 -9.68 -17.45 -18.15
N THR A 372 -8.90 -16.93 -19.09
CA THR A 372 -9.27 -16.97 -20.53
C THR A 372 -8.95 -18.31 -21.19
N LEU A 373 -8.18 -19.17 -20.54
CA LEU A 373 -7.79 -20.48 -21.06
C LEU A 373 -8.82 -21.56 -20.68
N ASP A 374 -8.87 -22.64 -21.48
CA ASP A 374 -9.79 -23.79 -21.28
C ASP A 374 -9.08 -24.90 -20.48
N TYR A 375 -9.38 -25.03 -19.21
CA TYR A 375 -8.82 -26.03 -18.30
C TYR A 375 -9.76 -27.21 -18.15
N LYS A 376 -9.47 -28.28 -18.89
CA LYS A 376 -10.25 -29.54 -18.95
C LYS A 376 -9.32 -30.74 -19.13
N LEU A 377 -9.89 -31.94 -19.03
CA LEU A 377 -9.17 -33.18 -19.22
C LEU A 377 -8.30 -33.17 -20.50
N GLY A 378 -7.01 -33.45 -20.32
CA GLY A 378 -6.00 -33.46 -21.37
C GLY A 378 -5.32 -32.11 -21.64
N ALA A 379 -5.72 -31.02 -21.00
CA ALA A 379 -5.00 -29.74 -21.07
C ALA A 379 -3.61 -29.85 -20.41
N VAL A 380 -2.60 -29.22 -21.01
CA VAL A 380 -1.21 -29.24 -20.53
C VAL A 380 -0.67 -27.82 -20.59
N ASN A 381 -0.45 -27.19 -19.42
CA ASN A 381 0.21 -25.90 -19.29
C ASN A 381 0.59 -25.59 -17.81
N GLU A 382 1.36 -24.55 -17.59
CA GLU A 382 1.83 -24.16 -16.24
C GLU A 382 0.69 -23.82 -15.28
N HIS A 383 -0.41 -23.24 -15.73
CA HIS A 383 -1.55 -22.92 -14.86
C HIS A 383 -2.26 -24.18 -14.36
N VAL A 384 -2.24 -25.27 -15.14
CA VAL A 384 -2.77 -26.57 -14.66
C VAL A 384 -1.96 -27.08 -13.49
N LYS A 385 -0.64 -26.89 -13.49
CA LYS A 385 0.20 -27.24 -12.34
C LYS A 385 -0.21 -26.45 -11.10
N VAL A 386 -0.48 -25.15 -11.24
CA VAL A 386 -0.96 -24.28 -10.14
C VAL A 386 -2.33 -24.75 -9.63
N ILE A 387 -3.28 -25.08 -10.53
CA ILE A 387 -4.59 -25.63 -10.17
C ILE A 387 -4.42 -26.93 -9.36
N ASN A 388 -3.57 -27.85 -9.83
CA ASN A 388 -3.31 -29.11 -9.14
C ASN A 388 -2.66 -28.87 -7.76
N GLU A 389 -1.75 -27.92 -7.66
CA GLU A 389 -1.12 -27.57 -6.38
C GLU A 389 -2.15 -26.99 -5.39
N TYR A 390 -3.02 -26.10 -5.83
CA TYR A 390 -4.10 -25.54 -5.01
C TYR A 390 -5.07 -26.64 -4.52
N LEU A 391 -5.49 -27.52 -5.41
CA LEU A 391 -6.32 -28.67 -5.05
C LEU A 391 -5.62 -29.56 -4.02
N LYS A 392 -4.32 -29.83 -4.20
CA LYS A 392 -3.52 -30.63 -3.28
C LYS A 392 -3.45 -29.99 -1.89
N VAL A 393 -3.20 -28.69 -1.81
CA VAL A 393 -3.19 -27.91 -0.56
C VAL A 393 -4.54 -27.97 0.14
N LEU A 394 -5.64 -27.92 -0.61
CA LEU A 394 -7.00 -28.04 -0.07
C LEU A 394 -7.43 -29.47 0.23
N GLY A 395 -6.51 -30.45 0.11
CA GLY A 395 -6.71 -31.85 0.52
C GLY A 395 -7.31 -32.79 -0.51
N TYR A 396 -7.36 -32.38 -1.79
CA TYR A 396 -7.81 -33.26 -2.89
C TYR A 396 -6.67 -34.20 -3.35
N ASP A 397 -7.03 -35.40 -3.79
CA ASP A 397 -6.05 -36.38 -4.30
C ASP A 397 -5.74 -36.06 -5.77
N VAL A 398 -4.71 -35.26 -5.98
CA VAL A 398 -4.17 -34.92 -7.30
C VAL A 398 -2.65 -35.00 -7.32
N ASP A 399 -2.10 -35.22 -8.50
CA ASP A 399 -0.66 -35.17 -8.76
C ASP A 399 -0.30 -33.73 -9.23
N VAL A 400 0.70 -33.10 -8.61
CA VAL A 400 1.11 -31.72 -8.96
C VAL A 400 1.94 -31.74 -10.23
N THR A 401 1.26 -31.78 -11.37
CA THR A 401 1.83 -31.77 -12.72
C THR A 401 1.17 -30.72 -13.60
N ASP A 402 1.75 -30.41 -14.73
CA ASP A 402 1.22 -29.48 -15.73
C ASP A 402 0.07 -30.08 -16.56
N THR A 403 -0.30 -31.33 -16.29
CA THR A 403 -1.32 -32.08 -17.04
C THR A 403 -2.63 -32.15 -16.28
N TYR A 404 -3.72 -31.73 -16.90
CA TYR A 404 -5.08 -31.88 -16.40
C TYR A 404 -5.52 -33.33 -16.56
N SER A 405 -5.28 -34.14 -15.55
CA SER A 405 -5.51 -35.58 -15.53
C SER A 405 -6.96 -35.95 -15.17
N GLU A 406 -7.31 -37.24 -15.23
CA GLU A 406 -8.58 -37.74 -14.68
C GLU A 406 -8.72 -37.46 -13.18
N LYS A 407 -7.63 -37.52 -12.42
CA LYS A 407 -7.63 -37.12 -11.00
C LYS A 407 -7.93 -35.63 -10.82
N THR A 408 -7.36 -34.78 -11.66
CA THR A 408 -7.64 -33.33 -11.64
C THR A 408 -9.11 -33.08 -11.95
N GLU A 409 -9.68 -33.73 -12.98
CA GLU A 409 -11.09 -33.60 -13.32
C GLU A 409 -12.00 -34.04 -12.16
N ALA A 410 -11.70 -35.21 -11.57
CA ALA A 410 -12.45 -35.71 -10.41
C ALA A 410 -12.37 -34.77 -9.21
N ALA A 411 -11.19 -34.22 -8.91
CA ALA A 411 -10.98 -33.24 -7.84
C ALA A 411 -11.75 -31.93 -8.09
N ILE A 412 -11.74 -31.43 -9.34
CA ILE A 412 -12.51 -30.23 -9.71
C ILE A 412 -14.02 -30.50 -9.57
N LYS A 413 -14.53 -31.64 -9.99
CA LYS A 413 -15.95 -32.02 -9.79
C LYS A 413 -16.30 -31.99 -8.28
N ALA A 414 -15.49 -32.64 -7.45
CA ALA A 414 -15.69 -32.66 -6.01
C ALA A 414 -15.59 -31.26 -5.39
N PHE A 415 -14.65 -30.42 -5.87
CA PHE A 415 -14.52 -29.04 -5.46
C PHE A 415 -15.74 -28.20 -5.83
N GLN A 416 -16.23 -28.33 -7.07
CA GLN A 416 -17.42 -27.65 -7.56
C GLN A 416 -18.67 -28.03 -6.74
N GLU A 417 -18.87 -29.34 -6.49
CA GLU A 417 -19.98 -29.84 -5.67
C GLU A 417 -19.94 -29.25 -4.26
N LYS A 418 -18.78 -29.33 -3.59
CA LYS A 418 -18.58 -28.78 -2.23
C LYS A 418 -18.90 -27.29 -2.16
N ASN A 419 -18.56 -26.55 -3.21
CA ASN A 419 -18.74 -25.09 -3.29
C ASN A 419 -20.04 -24.65 -3.97
N LYS A 420 -20.95 -25.59 -4.27
CA LYS A 420 -22.25 -25.31 -4.91
C LYS A 420 -22.11 -24.62 -6.27
N LEU A 421 -21.05 -24.92 -6.99
CA LEU A 421 -20.83 -24.51 -8.38
C LEU A 421 -21.46 -25.54 -9.33
N GLU A 422 -21.59 -25.18 -10.61
CA GLU A 422 -21.97 -26.14 -11.64
C GLU A 422 -20.89 -27.23 -11.80
N VAL A 423 -21.28 -28.48 -11.68
CA VAL A 423 -20.35 -29.65 -11.70
C VAL A 423 -20.02 -30.01 -13.14
N THR A 424 -19.11 -29.30 -13.75
CA THR A 424 -18.67 -29.49 -15.13
C THR A 424 -17.41 -30.36 -15.26
N GLY A 425 -16.60 -30.43 -14.21
CA GLY A 425 -15.27 -31.00 -14.23
C GLY A 425 -14.23 -30.16 -14.99
N LYS A 426 -14.58 -28.92 -15.37
CA LYS A 426 -13.67 -27.92 -15.94
C LYS A 426 -13.36 -26.86 -14.91
N ALA A 427 -12.13 -26.40 -14.87
CA ALA A 427 -11.80 -25.24 -14.04
C ALA A 427 -12.08 -23.96 -14.84
N ASP A 428 -13.37 -23.57 -14.89
CA ASP A 428 -13.83 -22.32 -15.47
C ASP A 428 -13.50 -21.11 -14.56
N GLU A 429 -13.74 -19.91 -15.05
CA GLU A 429 -13.48 -18.66 -14.33
C GLU A 429 -14.09 -18.66 -12.91
N LYS A 430 -15.34 -19.11 -12.75
CA LYS A 430 -16.00 -19.17 -11.45
C LYS A 430 -15.32 -20.16 -10.52
N THR A 431 -14.93 -21.31 -11.04
CA THR A 431 -14.21 -22.34 -10.27
C THR A 431 -12.84 -21.83 -9.82
N ILE A 432 -12.09 -21.20 -10.74
CA ILE A 432 -10.77 -20.61 -10.46
C ILE A 432 -10.87 -19.54 -9.38
N ASN A 433 -11.78 -18.59 -9.52
CA ASN A 433 -11.96 -17.50 -8.54
C ASN A 433 -12.26 -18.02 -7.13
N VAL A 434 -13.10 -19.08 -7.02
CA VAL A 434 -13.38 -19.70 -5.70
C VAL A 434 -12.16 -20.47 -5.20
N LEU A 435 -11.42 -21.13 -6.09
CA LEU A 435 -10.20 -21.87 -5.73
C LEU A 435 -9.12 -20.94 -5.19
N GLU A 436 -8.83 -19.84 -5.88
CA GLU A 436 -7.86 -18.82 -5.46
C GLU A 436 -8.28 -18.20 -4.12
N LYS A 437 -9.56 -17.86 -3.96
CA LYS A 437 -10.08 -17.35 -2.69
C LYS A 437 -9.84 -18.33 -1.55
N GLN A 438 -10.12 -19.62 -1.73
CA GLN A 438 -9.91 -20.62 -0.69
C GLN A 438 -8.43 -20.87 -0.36
N ILE A 439 -7.53 -20.69 -1.32
CA ILE A 439 -6.09 -20.73 -1.05
C ILE A 439 -5.65 -19.58 -0.15
N VAL A 440 -6.16 -18.38 -0.39
CA VAL A 440 -5.90 -17.22 0.48
C VAL A 440 -6.49 -17.46 1.89
N GLU A 441 -7.72 -17.97 1.98
CA GLU A 441 -8.34 -18.33 3.27
C GLU A 441 -7.55 -19.43 4.01
N TYR A 442 -7.05 -20.42 3.28
CA TYR A 442 -6.19 -21.48 3.83
C TYR A 442 -4.88 -20.89 4.38
N TRP A 443 -4.21 -20.02 3.59
CA TRP A 443 -3.00 -19.33 4.01
C TRP A 443 -3.22 -18.51 5.29
N ASN A 444 -4.30 -17.76 5.39
CA ASN A 444 -4.61 -16.93 6.56
C ASN A 444 -4.72 -17.76 7.86
N THR A 445 -4.98 -19.06 7.75
CA THR A 445 -5.08 -19.99 8.89
C THR A 445 -3.84 -20.89 9.07
N HIS A 446 -2.92 -20.90 8.08
CA HIS A 446 -1.72 -21.76 8.03
C HIS A 446 -0.49 -20.93 7.61
N ASP A 447 -0.36 -19.72 8.15
CA ASP A 447 0.76 -18.82 7.90
C ASP A 447 2.01 -19.29 8.64
N ASN A 448 2.91 -19.96 7.92
CA ASN A 448 4.14 -20.53 8.50
C ASN A 448 5.10 -19.47 9.05
N GLN A 449 5.06 -18.23 8.54
CA GLN A 449 5.84 -17.11 9.06
C GLN A 449 5.28 -16.65 10.41
N TYR A 450 3.95 -16.53 10.51
CA TYR A 450 3.27 -16.21 11.76
C TYR A 450 3.41 -17.33 12.78
N GLU A 451 3.26 -18.60 12.37
CA GLU A 451 3.52 -19.76 13.25
C GLU A 451 4.95 -19.72 13.80
N LYS A 452 5.94 -19.36 12.98
CA LYS A 452 7.33 -19.20 13.44
C LYS A 452 7.49 -18.05 14.43
N ALA A 453 6.77 -16.94 14.24
CA ALA A 453 6.75 -15.82 15.18
C ALA A 453 6.22 -16.24 16.55
N ILE A 454 5.09 -16.96 16.58
CA ILE A 454 4.53 -17.54 17.81
C ILE A 454 5.53 -18.49 18.48
N GLU A 455 6.12 -19.43 17.71
CA GLU A 455 7.10 -20.38 18.22
C GLU A 455 8.32 -19.69 18.85
N THR A 456 8.75 -18.58 18.29
CA THR A 456 9.87 -17.79 18.81
C THR A 456 9.52 -17.14 20.15
N LEU A 457 8.34 -16.55 20.28
CA LEU A 457 7.87 -15.91 21.51
C LEU A 457 7.54 -16.89 22.65
N VAL A 458 7.14 -18.12 22.34
CA VAL A 458 6.79 -19.13 23.36
C VAL A 458 8.03 -19.84 23.93
N LYS A 459 9.16 -19.79 23.23
CA LYS A 459 10.42 -20.42 23.67
C LYS A 459 11.22 -19.57 24.65
N ASP A 460 10.99 -18.29 24.73
CA ASP A 460 11.61 -17.34 25.65
C ASP A 460 10.73 -17.18 26.93
#